data_f750e909f85e7b3d88f1c7525522c3bd
#
_entry.id   f750e909f85e7b3d88f1c7525522c3bd
#
_cell.length_a   1.000
_cell.length_b   1.000
_cell.length_c   1.000
_cell.angle_alpha   90.00
_cell.angle_beta   90.00
_cell.angle_gamma   90.00
#
_symmetry.space_group_name_H-M   'P 1'
#
loop_
_entity.id
_entity.type
_entity.pdbx_description
1 polymer ?
#
loop_
_entity_poly.entity_id
_entity_poly.type
_entity_poly.pdbx_seq_one_letter_code
_entity_poly.pdbx_strand_id
1 'polypeptide(L)'
;MELSLSTLKTNIDTVWVLYSAVLVFWMFAGFTFLEAGFCRVRHVTNVLAMNFGVVMVGGLTFWGVGFAFMFGDGNSFVGLTGFLPALKSAAGFASLDWSLVPIAAKFFFQLVFADAAVTIVSGIVAERMKFSAYMVFSVLMVAFLYPVTGHWVWGGGFLSGLTIPFQDFAGSTVVHSVGGWASLTGALFVGARKGKYDAAGNARAMKPHNLTFATLGTAILWMGWFGFNPGSTMSADAGPIAHITMTTFLASVASLGTAMFAGWWRNGSVDLGSMLNGCLAGLVAITAGCNAVSMFGAIGIGAIAGLLCFYSAPIFEKLHVDDPVGALSVHLVNGIWGTVAVGLFATSAASFGAFDGLLYGGGMALLASQITGVVAVGAFTVAGSCVFWYITQTVVGGLRVSAVSEVEGVDLGEHGSFAYVFDNDMVANGHKLQNSME
;
A
#
# COMPACT_ATOMS: atom_id res chain seq x y z
N MET A 1 -45.04 0.63 -1.92
CA MET A 1 -44.19 0.29 -3.06
C MET A 1 -43.37 -0.89 -2.66
N GLU A 2 -43.64 -2.08 -3.16
CA GLU A 2 -42.83 -3.26 -2.85
C GLU A 2 -41.48 -3.13 -3.56
N LEU A 3 -40.39 -3.24 -2.78
CA LEU A 3 -39.03 -3.30 -3.33
C LEU A 3 -38.84 -4.61 -4.08
N SER A 4 -38.36 -4.56 -5.33
CA SER A 4 -38.00 -5.78 -6.04
C SER A 4 -36.78 -6.45 -5.39
N LEU A 5 -36.62 -7.77 -5.51
CA LEU A 5 -35.46 -8.51 -5.01
C LEU A 5 -34.15 -7.97 -5.59
N SER A 6 -34.15 -7.54 -6.86
CA SER A 6 -32.96 -6.94 -7.48
C SER A 6 -32.59 -5.58 -6.86
N THR A 7 -33.59 -4.74 -6.59
CA THR A 7 -33.36 -3.47 -5.90
C THR A 7 -32.83 -3.68 -4.47
N LEU A 8 -33.38 -4.65 -3.75
CA LEU A 8 -32.91 -4.98 -2.40
C LEU A 8 -31.47 -5.46 -2.44
N LYS A 9 -31.11 -6.38 -3.37
CA LYS A 9 -29.73 -6.84 -3.55
C LYS A 9 -28.79 -5.68 -3.84
N THR A 10 -29.12 -4.81 -4.79
CA THR A 10 -28.29 -3.64 -5.13
C THR A 10 -28.08 -2.73 -3.93
N ASN A 11 -29.11 -2.50 -3.12
CA ASN A 11 -29.00 -1.68 -1.91
C ASN A 11 -28.04 -2.31 -0.87
N ILE A 12 -28.16 -3.62 -0.63
CA ILE A 12 -27.30 -4.35 0.31
C ILE A 12 -25.84 -4.38 -0.20
N ASP A 13 -25.64 -4.65 -1.49
CA ASP A 13 -24.32 -4.63 -2.13
C ASP A 13 -23.68 -3.22 -2.00
N THR A 14 -24.47 -2.17 -2.22
CA THR A 14 -24.00 -0.78 -2.09
C THR A 14 -23.59 -0.45 -0.66
N VAL A 15 -24.38 -0.85 0.33
CA VAL A 15 -24.04 -0.64 1.75
C VAL A 15 -22.78 -1.39 2.09
N TRP A 16 -22.62 -2.64 1.64
CA TRP A 16 -21.39 -3.42 1.85
C TRP A 16 -20.16 -2.76 1.25
N VAL A 17 -20.23 -2.31 -0.01
CA VAL A 17 -19.12 -1.63 -0.69
C VAL A 17 -18.74 -0.33 0.00
N LEU A 18 -19.72 0.50 0.39
CA LEU A 18 -19.46 1.75 1.10
C LEU A 18 -18.88 1.52 2.50
N TYR A 19 -19.42 0.54 3.25
CA TYR A 19 -18.88 0.17 4.56
C TYR A 19 -17.43 -0.31 4.45
N SER A 20 -17.15 -1.17 3.46
CA SER A 20 -15.80 -1.65 3.16
C SER A 20 -14.86 -0.51 2.76
N ALA A 21 -15.33 0.41 1.91
CA ALA A 21 -14.57 1.61 1.53
C ALA A 21 -14.23 2.50 2.74
N VAL A 22 -15.15 2.66 3.68
CA VAL A 22 -14.90 3.41 4.93
C VAL A 22 -13.85 2.70 5.79
N LEU A 23 -13.88 1.36 5.90
CA LEU A 23 -12.84 0.60 6.60
C LEU A 23 -11.46 0.80 5.95
N VAL A 24 -11.38 0.78 4.62
CA VAL A 24 -10.13 1.05 3.88
C VAL A 24 -9.71 2.52 4.03
N PHE A 25 -10.64 3.47 3.95
CA PHE A 25 -10.35 4.88 4.22
C PHE A 25 -9.73 5.04 5.62
N TRP A 26 -10.24 4.31 6.61
CA TRP A 26 -9.72 4.36 7.98
C TRP A 26 -8.28 3.82 8.09
N MET A 27 -7.80 3.02 7.10
CA MET A 27 -6.41 2.56 7.05
C MET A 27 -5.41 3.72 6.92
N PHE A 28 -5.83 4.86 6.40
CA PHE A 28 -4.99 6.06 6.38
C PHE A 28 -4.56 6.47 7.80
N ALA A 29 -5.46 6.40 8.80
CA ALA A 29 -5.10 6.60 10.20
C ALA A 29 -4.12 5.52 10.69
N GLY A 30 -4.30 4.28 10.22
CA GLY A 30 -3.38 3.18 10.50
C GLY A 30 -1.96 3.45 10.01
N PHE A 31 -1.80 3.86 8.75
CA PHE A 31 -0.50 4.28 8.20
C PHE A 31 0.10 5.45 8.97
N THR A 32 -0.71 6.46 9.26
CA THR A 32 -0.31 7.64 10.01
C THR A 32 0.31 7.27 11.36
N PHE A 33 -0.34 6.42 12.14
CA PHE A 33 0.19 5.97 13.45
C PHE A 33 1.37 5.00 13.32
N LEU A 34 1.33 4.08 12.35
CA LEU A 34 2.43 3.14 12.10
C LEU A 34 3.72 3.87 11.77
N GLU A 35 3.67 4.74 10.77
CA GLU A 35 4.82 5.49 10.30
C GLU A 35 5.33 6.48 11.36
N ALA A 36 4.43 7.22 12.02
CA ALA A 36 4.78 8.08 13.14
C ALA A 36 5.51 7.30 14.23
N GLY A 37 5.02 6.11 14.57
CA GLY A 37 5.61 5.27 15.60
C GLY A 37 7.02 4.77 15.25
N PHE A 38 7.27 4.38 14.00
CA PHE A 38 8.57 3.90 13.54
C PHE A 38 9.59 5.01 13.28
N CYS A 39 9.16 6.23 12.98
CA CYS A 39 10.05 7.37 12.77
C CYS A 39 10.65 7.88 14.09
N ARG A 40 11.71 8.71 13.99
CA ARG A 40 12.28 9.43 15.15
C ARG A 40 11.38 10.61 15.52
N VAL A 41 11.38 10.99 16.80
CA VAL A 41 10.44 11.93 17.43
C VAL A 41 10.33 13.31 16.74
N ARG A 42 11.40 13.82 16.15
CA ARG A 42 11.45 15.16 15.50
C ARG A 42 11.11 15.14 14.00
N HIS A 43 10.51 14.04 13.53
CA HIS A 43 10.09 13.84 12.14
C HIS A 43 8.62 13.42 12.03
N VAL A 44 7.90 13.45 13.15
CA VAL A 44 6.53 12.92 13.26
C VAL A 44 5.53 13.83 12.58
N THR A 45 5.62 15.18 12.80
CA THR A 45 4.71 16.14 12.16
C THR A 45 4.77 16.04 10.64
N ASN A 46 5.97 15.88 10.06
CA ASN A 46 6.12 15.74 8.62
C ASN A 46 5.45 14.48 8.08
N VAL A 47 5.58 13.36 8.77
CA VAL A 47 4.93 12.09 8.41
C VAL A 47 3.41 12.21 8.51
N LEU A 48 2.88 12.80 9.60
CA LEU A 48 1.45 13.06 9.76
C LEU A 48 0.91 13.93 8.61
N ALA A 49 1.64 15.04 8.29
CA ALA A 49 1.26 15.94 7.22
C ALA A 49 1.29 15.27 5.84
N MET A 50 2.29 14.41 5.56
CA MET A 50 2.37 13.64 4.32
C MET A 50 1.15 12.74 4.15
N ASN A 51 0.76 12.01 5.20
CA ASN A 51 -0.41 11.13 5.15
C ASN A 51 -1.72 11.90 4.95
N PHE A 52 -1.94 13.02 5.67
CA PHE A 52 -3.12 13.87 5.44
C PHE A 52 -3.10 14.55 4.07
N GLY A 53 -1.92 14.99 3.60
CA GLY A 53 -1.75 15.57 2.28
C GLY A 53 -2.14 14.64 1.15
N VAL A 54 -1.84 13.34 1.29
CA VAL A 54 -2.21 12.31 0.30
C VAL A 54 -3.71 12.19 0.15
N VAL A 55 -4.49 12.22 1.23
CA VAL A 55 -5.97 12.14 1.15
C VAL A 55 -6.53 13.27 0.29
N MET A 56 -5.98 14.48 0.44
CA MET A 56 -6.38 15.63 -0.38
C MET A 56 -5.93 15.47 -1.84
N VAL A 57 -4.66 15.18 -2.05
CA VAL A 57 -4.05 15.07 -3.39
C VAL A 57 -4.65 13.87 -4.13
N GLY A 58 -4.70 12.71 -3.48
CA GLY A 58 -5.23 11.48 -4.04
C GLY A 58 -6.70 11.65 -4.41
N GLY A 59 -7.52 12.17 -3.48
CA GLY A 59 -8.94 12.41 -3.72
C GLY A 59 -9.24 13.25 -4.94
N LEU A 60 -8.60 14.42 -5.04
CA LEU A 60 -8.82 15.34 -6.16
C LEU A 60 -8.21 14.84 -7.47
N THR A 61 -7.00 14.26 -7.42
CA THR A 61 -6.32 13.78 -8.62
C THR A 61 -6.98 12.53 -9.19
N PHE A 62 -7.35 11.57 -8.33
CA PHE A 62 -8.04 10.36 -8.77
C PHE A 62 -9.41 10.68 -9.36
N TRP A 63 -10.16 11.60 -8.73
CA TRP A 63 -11.42 12.09 -9.28
C TRP A 63 -11.23 12.80 -10.62
N GLY A 64 -10.21 13.66 -10.73
CA GLY A 64 -10.00 14.45 -11.95
C GLY A 64 -9.59 13.61 -13.14
N VAL A 65 -8.62 12.73 -12.96
CA VAL A 65 -7.98 12.01 -14.08
C VAL A 65 -7.73 10.53 -13.80
N GLY A 66 -7.37 10.14 -12.55
CA GLY A 66 -6.94 8.79 -12.25
C GLY A 66 -8.01 7.74 -12.52
N PHE A 67 -9.24 7.99 -12.10
CA PHE A 67 -10.36 7.06 -12.31
C PHE A 67 -10.66 6.84 -13.79
N ALA A 68 -10.53 7.87 -14.62
CA ALA A 68 -10.67 7.78 -16.07
C ALA A 68 -9.60 6.92 -16.71
N PHE A 69 -8.32 7.13 -16.34
CA PHE A 69 -7.23 6.29 -16.84
C PHE A 69 -7.33 4.84 -16.38
N MET A 70 -7.90 4.58 -15.20
CA MET A 70 -8.02 3.23 -14.64
C MET A 70 -9.23 2.46 -15.20
N PHE A 71 -10.40 3.06 -15.24
CA PHE A 71 -11.67 2.37 -15.52
C PHE A 71 -12.43 2.92 -16.72
N GLY A 72 -12.02 4.06 -17.29
CA GLY A 72 -12.64 4.61 -18.48
C GLY A 72 -12.52 3.68 -19.69
N ASP A 73 -13.48 3.75 -20.59
CA ASP A 73 -13.40 3.05 -21.86
C ASP A 73 -12.16 3.56 -22.63
N GLY A 74 -11.38 2.64 -23.18
CA GLY A 74 -10.12 2.99 -23.80
C GLY A 74 -9.53 1.86 -24.63
N ASN A 75 -8.25 1.60 -24.47
CA ASN A 75 -7.53 0.52 -25.13
C ASN A 75 -6.96 -0.46 -24.11
N SER A 76 -6.21 -1.46 -24.55
CA SER A 76 -5.61 -2.48 -23.65
C SER A 76 -4.60 -1.92 -22.64
N PHE A 77 -4.20 -0.66 -22.72
CA PHE A 77 -3.17 -0.07 -21.88
C PHE A 77 -3.68 1.03 -20.95
N VAL A 78 -4.73 1.77 -21.34
CA VAL A 78 -5.22 2.92 -20.58
C VAL A 78 -6.66 3.28 -20.95
N GLY A 79 -7.46 3.70 -19.95
CA GLY A 79 -8.76 4.33 -20.17
C GLY A 79 -8.62 5.74 -20.73
N LEU A 80 -9.56 6.17 -21.57
CA LEU A 80 -9.52 7.45 -22.30
C LEU A 80 -10.81 8.24 -22.17
N THR A 81 -11.78 7.77 -21.39
CA THR A 81 -13.08 8.42 -21.17
C THR A 81 -13.35 8.66 -19.69
N GLY A 82 -14.35 9.46 -19.37
CA GLY A 82 -14.81 9.64 -18.00
C GLY A 82 -13.93 10.55 -17.13
N PHE A 83 -13.20 11.50 -17.70
CA PHE A 83 -12.47 12.53 -16.96
C PHE A 83 -13.44 13.49 -16.26
N LEU A 84 -13.08 13.94 -15.05
CA LEU A 84 -13.89 14.82 -14.20
C LEU A 84 -15.35 14.30 -14.06
N PRO A 85 -15.55 13.03 -13.66
CA PRO A 85 -16.86 12.39 -13.76
C PRO A 85 -17.85 12.98 -12.77
N ALA A 86 -19.09 13.17 -13.22
CA ALA A 86 -20.20 13.56 -12.33
C ALA A 86 -20.66 12.42 -11.39
N LEU A 87 -20.18 11.18 -11.61
CA LEU A 87 -20.47 9.97 -10.84
C LEU A 87 -21.98 9.63 -10.71
N LYS A 88 -22.80 10.08 -11.67
CA LYS A 88 -24.24 9.80 -11.73
C LYS A 88 -24.60 8.65 -12.68
N SER A 89 -23.70 8.32 -13.59
CA SER A 89 -23.89 7.29 -14.63
C SER A 89 -22.59 6.50 -14.79
N ALA A 90 -22.71 5.21 -15.08
CA ALA A 90 -21.59 4.34 -15.43
C ALA A 90 -21.20 4.45 -16.93
N ALA A 91 -21.86 5.30 -17.71
CA ALA A 91 -21.52 5.50 -19.12
C ALA A 91 -20.06 5.94 -19.28
N GLY A 92 -19.30 5.25 -20.14
CA GLY A 92 -17.88 5.45 -20.32
C GLY A 92 -16.97 4.63 -19.36
N PHE A 93 -17.56 3.69 -18.59
CA PHE A 93 -16.87 2.83 -17.62
C PHE A 93 -17.34 1.36 -17.77
N ALA A 94 -17.33 0.83 -18.98
CA ALA A 94 -17.87 -0.51 -19.29
C ALA A 94 -17.17 -1.63 -18.47
N SER A 95 -15.92 -1.44 -18.09
CA SER A 95 -15.19 -2.36 -17.23
C SER A 95 -15.80 -2.54 -15.82
N LEU A 96 -16.73 -1.67 -15.42
CA LEU A 96 -17.42 -1.69 -14.14
C LEU A 96 -18.90 -2.15 -14.23
N ASP A 97 -19.41 -2.50 -15.43
CA ASP A 97 -20.83 -2.83 -15.64
C ASP A 97 -21.23 -4.22 -15.08
N TRP A 98 -20.28 -5.04 -14.69
CA TRP A 98 -20.52 -6.37 -14.09
C TRP A 98 -21.22 -6.32 -12.72
N SER A 99 -21.29 -5.18 -12.07
CA SER A 99 -21.97 -4.95 -10.79
C SER A 99 -22.96 -3.79 -10.89
N LEU A 100 -24.15 -3.92 -10.28
CA LEU A 100 -25.18 -2.89 -10.22
C LEU A 100 -24.94 -1.85 -9.12
N VAL A 101 -23.88 -1.96 -8.34
CA VAL A 101 -23.48 -0.95 -7.34
C VAL A 101 -23.29 0.41 -8.05
N PRO A 102 -23.83 1.52 -7.52
CA PRO A 102 -23.69 2.84 -8.11
C PRO A 102 -22.23 3.25 -8.35
N ILE A 103 -21.97 3.92 -9.46
CA ILE A 103 -20.62 4.34 -9.85
C ILE A 103 -19.91 5.18 -8.77
N ALA A 104 -20.63 5.99 -8.02
CA ALA A 104 -20.05 6.78 -6.92
C ALA A 104 -19.51 5.90 -5.78
N ALA A 105 -20.18 4.79 -5.48
CA ALA A 105 -19.68 3.84 -4.47
C ALA A 105 -18.46 3.07 -4.98
N LYS A 106 -18.45 2.64 -6.23
CA LYS A 106 -17.29 2.03 -6.89
C LYS A 106 -16.12 2.99 -6.94
N PHE A 107 -16.36 4.24 -7.31
CA PHE A 107 -15.35 5.30 -7.31
C PHE A 107 -14.70 5.45 -5.92
N PHE A 108 -15.52 5.62 -4.88
CA PHE A 108 -15.00 5.82 -3.52
C PHE A 108 -14.18 4.61 -3.04
N PHE A 109 -14.64 3.38 -3.34
CA PHE A 109 -13.89 2.18 -3.02
C PHE A 109 -12.53 2.14 -3.73
N GLN A 110 -12.48 2.48 -5.02
CA GLN A 110 -11.22 2.48 -5.79
C GLN A 110 -10.30 3.66 -5.43
N LEU A 111 -10.86 4.81 -5.04
CA LEU A 111 -10.10 5.95 -4.54
C LEU A 111 -9.25 5.59 -3.31
N VAL A 112 -9.85 4.94 -2.32
CA VAL A 112 -9.13 4.59 -1.08
C VAL A 112 -8.03 3.54 -1.30
N PHE A 113 -8.10 2.75 -2.37
CA PHE A 113 -7.01 1.86 -2.82
C PHE A 113 -5.87 2.64 -3.47
N ALA A 114 -6.18 3.66 -4.27
CA ALA A 114 -5.17 4.55 -4.85
C ALA A 114 -4.42 5.31 -3.76
N ASP A 115 -5.13 5.82 -2.75
CA ASP A 115 -4.54 6.49 -1.60
C ASP A 115 -3.65 5.54 -0.80
N ALA A 116 -4.06 4.29 -0.59
CA ALA A 116 -3.23 3.28 0.08
C ALA A 116 -1.93 3.01 -0.70
N ALA A 117 -1.98 2.89 -2.02
CA ALA A 117 -0.81 2.64 -2.85
C ALA A 117 0.25 3.75 -2.75
N VAL A 118 -0.18 5.02 -2.74
CA VAL A 118 0.75 6.15 -2.65
C VAL A 118 1.24 6.39 -1.22
N THR A 119 0.42 6.08 -0.21
CA THR A 119 0.82 6.18 1.21
C THR A 119 1.97 5.22 1.55
N ILE A 120 2.09 4.05 0.88
CA ILE A 120 3.24 3.16 1.06
C ILE A 120 4.58 3.89 0.81
N VAL A 121 4.59 4.89 -0.07
CA VAL A 121 5.79 5.65 -0.40
C VAL A 121 6.21 6.61 0.71
N SER A 122 5.27 7.14 1.52
CA SER A 122 5.60 8.07 2.62
C SER A 122 6.55 7.47 3.64
N GLY A 123 6.32 6.21 4.00
CA GLY A 123 7.13 5.50 4.98
C GLY A 123 8.59 5.33 4.57
N ILE A 124 8.84 5.00 3.29
CA ILE A 124 10.21 4.79 2.80
C ILE A 124 11.02 6.08 2.70
N VAL A 125 10.38 7.20 2.39
CA VAL A 125 11.04 8.52 2.23
C VAL A 125 11.03 9.36 3.51
N ALA A 126 10.39 8.86 4.55
CA ALA A 126 10.26 9.53 5.83
C ALA A 126 11.60 10.04 6.40
N GLU A 127 11.53 11.09 7.21
CA GLU A 127 12.64 11.73 7.93
C GLU A 127 13.64 12.53 7.06
N ARG A 128 13.54 12.50 5.72
CA ARG A 128 14.52 13.20 4.86
C ARG A 128 13.95 13.83 3.58
N MET A 129 12.71 13.55 3.21
CA MET A 129 12.08 14.14 2.02
C MET A 129 11.35 15.46 2.36
N LYS A 130 11.42 16.41 1.45
CA LYS A 130 10.59 17.63 1.50
C LYS A 130 9.11 17.26 1.37
N PHE A 131 8.26 17.89 2.15
CA PHE A 131 6.81 17.71 2.04
C PHE A 131 6.30 18.01 0.63
N SER A 132 6.74 19.12 0.03
CA SER A 132 6.36 19.51 -1.34
C SER A 132 6.76 18.47 -2.39
N ALA A 133 7.93 17.83 -2.24
CA ALA A 133 8.39 16.78 -3.16
C ALA A 133 7.47 15.55 -3.09
N TYR A 134 7.09 15.13 -1.89
CA TYR A 134 6.16 14.01 -1.72
C TYR A 134 4.78 14.33 -2.31
N MET A 135 4.26 15.56 -2.14
CA MET A 135 2.98 15.97 -2.73
C MET A 135 3.00 15.92 -4.26
N VAL A 136 4.05 16.45 -4.90
CA VAL A 136 4.17 16.42 -6.36
C VAL A 136 4.26 14.99 -6.89
N PHE A 137 5.07 14.14 -6.25
CA PHE A 137 5.15 12.72 -6.64
C PHE A 137 3.79 12.01 -6.47
N SER A 138 3.07 12.29 -5.39
CA SER A 138 1.75 11.72 -5.12
C SER A 138 0.74 12.07 -6.21
N VAL A 139 0.73 13.33 -6.70
CA VAL A 139 -0.10 13.73 -7.85
C VAL A 139 0.23 12.86 -9.06
N LEU A 140 1.51 12.73 -9.43
CA LEU A 140 1.92 11.97 -10.62
C LEU A 140 1.60 10.47 -10.50
N MET A 141 1.79 9.91 -9.30
CA MET A 141 1.50 8.51 -9.03
C MET A 141 0.01 8.21 -9.12
N VAL A 142 -0.84 9.03 -8.51
CA VAL A 142 -2.30 8.85 -8.50
C VAL A 142 -2.95 9.25 -9.83
N ALA A 143 -2.35 10.21 -10.55
CA ALA A 143 -2.84 10.61 -11.87
C ALA A 143 -2.61 9.51 -12.92
N PHE A 144 -1.46 8.85 -12.90
CA PHE A 144 -1.04 8.02 -14.02
C PHE A 144 -0.46 6.67 -13.64
N LEU A 145 0.54 6.61 -12.75
CA LEU A 145 1.29 5.37 -12.52
C LEU A 145 0.41 4.25 -11.98
N TYR A 146 -0.30 4.51 -10.89
CA TYR A 146 -1.24 3.56 -10.29
C TYR A 146 -2.44 3.26 -11.20
N PRO A 147 -3.12 4.26 -11.80
CA PRO A 147 -4.26 4.00 -12.66
C PRO A 147 -3.95 3.14 -13.89
N VAL A 148 -2.82 3.35 -14.53
CA VAL A 148 -2.44 2.56 -15.70
C VAL A 148 -2.21 1.10 -15.34
N THR A 149 -1.50 0.81 -14.26
CA THR A 149 -1.33 -0.57 -13.77
C THR A 149 -2.64 -1.19 -13.32
N GLY A 150 -3.51 -0.42 -12.68
CA GLY A 150 -4.86 -0.85 -12.32
C GLY A 150 -5.75 -1.12 -13.52
N HIS A 151 -5.62 -0.33 -14.59
CA HIS A 151 -6.32 -0.57 -15.85
C HIS A 151 -5.95 -1.92 -16.46
N TRP A 152 -4.66 -2.28 -16.45
CA TRP A 152 -4.19 -3.55 -16.99
C TRP A 152 -4.85 -4.77 -16.33
N VAL A 153 -5.19 -4.66 -15.06
CA VAL A 153 -5.69 -5.77 -14.23
C VAL A 153 -7.21 -5.70 -14.03
N TRP A 154 -7.72 -4.52 -13.65
CA TRP A 154 -9.12 -4.34 -13.23
C TRP A 154 -9.95 -3.50 -14.20
N GLY A 155 -9.30 -2.71 -15.06
CA GLY A 155 -9.95 -1.82 -16.02
C GLY A 155 -10.21 -2.43 -17.41
N GLY A 156 -10.01 -3.75 -17.57
CA GLY A 156 -10.19 -4.42 -18.86
C GLY A 156 -8.97 -4.36 -19.78
N GLY A 157 -7.78 -4.04 -19.23
CA GLY A 157 -6.53 -3.96 -19.98
C GLY A 157 -5.91 -5.33 -20.29
N PHE A 158 -4.68 -5.33 -20.85
CA PHE A 158 -4.09 -6.51 -21.49
C PHE A 158 -3.82 -7.69 -20.54
N LEU A 159 -3.60 -7.43 -19.23
CA LEU A 159 -3.36 -8.52 -18.29
C LEU A 159 -4.65 -9.29 -17.97
N SER A 160 -5.80 -8.61 -17.95
CA SER A 160 -7.10 -9.29 -17.82
C SER A 160 -7.51 -10.02 -19.10
N GLY A 161 -6.96 -9.63 -20.25
CA GLY A 161 -7.20 -10.24 -21.57
C GLY A 161 -6.28 -11.39 -21.94
N LEU A 162 -5.36 -11.83 -21.07
CA LEU A 162 -4.51 -13.00 -21.31
C LEU A 162 -5.35 -14.28 -21.42
N THR A 163 -4.85 -15.32 -22.10
CA THR A 163 -5.53 -16.62 -22.23
C THR A 163 -5.90 -17.22 -20.87
N ILE A 164 -5.01 -17.12 -19.90
CA ILE A 164 -5.32 -17.26 -18.47
C ILE A 164 -5.17 -15.88 -17.88
N PRO A 165 -6.26 -15.19 -17.49
CA PRO A 165 -6.20 -13.85 -16.95
C PRO A 165 -5.31 -13.75 -15.73
N PHE A 166 -4.54 -12.67 -15.64
CA PHE A 166 -3.79 -12.36 -14.44
C PHE A 166 -4.75 -12.15 -13.26
N GLN A 167 -4.47 -12.82 -12.15
CA GLN A 167 -5.33 -12.80 -10.96
C GLN A 167 -4.69 -11.97 -9.85
N ASP A 168 -5.32 -10.85 -9.53
CA ASP A 168 -4.99 -10.03 -8.36
C ASP A 168 -6.30 -9.49 -7.78
N PHE A 169 -6.91 -10.29 -6.89
CA PHE A 169 -8.27 -10.04 -6.43
C PHE A 169 -8.44 -8.69 -5.74
N ALA A 170 -7.54 -8.37 -4.83
CA ALA A 170 -7.63 -7.13 -4.06
C ALA A 170 -6.35 -6.27 -4.08
N GLY A 171 -5.26 -6.64 -4.79
CA GLY A 171 -4.16 -5.73 -5.06
C GLY A 171 -2.81 -6.04 -4.43
N SER A 172 -2.40 -7.31 -4.24
CA SER A 172 -1.00 -7.60 -3.87
C SER A 172 -0.02 -6.97 -4.87
N THR A 173 -0.33 -7.01 -6.18
CA THR A 173 0.45 -6.31 -7.21
C THR A 173 -0.03 -4.88 -7.41
N VAL A 174 -1.32 -4.67 -7.74
CA VAL A 174 -1.85 -3.36 -8.18
C VAL A 174 -1.69 -2.28 -7.11
N VAL A 175 -1.82 -2.62 -5.83
CA VAL A 175 -1.66 -1.67 -4.72
C VAL A 175 -0.27 -1.79 -4.10
N HIS A 176 0.05 -2.97 -3.55
CA HIS A 176 1.21 -3.14 -2.69
C HIS A 176 2.52 -3.21 -3.46
N SER A 177 2.61 -4.00 -4.55
CA SER A 177 3.83 -4.01 -5.36
C SER A 177 4.06 -2.68 -6.08
N VAL A 178 3.02 -2.03 -6.59
CA VAL A 178 3.14 -0.70 -7.22
C VAL A 178 3.67 0.32 -6.21
N GLY A 179 3.06 0.41 -5.01
CA GLY A 179 3.58 1.24 -3.92
C GLY A 179 5.00 0.86 -3.52
N GLY A 180 5.30 -0.44 -3.45
CA GLY A 180 6.62 -0.97 -3.09
C GLY A 180 7.71 -0.65 -4.12
N TRP A 181 7.45 -0.81 -5.43
CA TRP A 181 8.39 -0.44 -6.49
C TRP A 181 8.65 1.08 -6.54
N ALA A 182 7.60 1.89 -6.41
CA ALA A 182 7.70 3.34 -6.33
C ALA A 182 8.49 3.78 -5.07
N SER A 183 8.33 3.05 -3.96
CA SER A 183 9.10 3.21 -2.73
C SER A 183 10.58 2.90 -2.93
N LEU A 184 10.90 1.78 -3.58
CA LEU A 184 12.29 1.40 -3.85
C LEU A 184 13.00 2.46 -4.68
N THR A 185 12.39 2.92 -5.77
CA THR A 185 12.96 4.00 -6.58
C THR A 185 13.06 5.30 -5.79
N GLY A 186 12.07 5.64 -4.97
CA GLY A 186 12.10 6.80 -4.08
C GLY A 186 13.26 6.75 -3.09
N ALA A 187 13.51 5.60 -2.47
CA ALA A 187 14.66 5.41 -1.57
C ALA A 187 16.00 5.63 -2.27
N LEU A 188 16.11 5.14 -3.53
CA LEU A 188 17.34 5.30 -4.33
C LEU A 188 17.57 6.78 -4.73
N PHE A 189 16.51 7.50 -5.11
CA PHE A 189 16.61 8.92 -5.49
C PHE A 189 16.89 9.83 -4.29
N VAL A 190 16.26 9.59 -3.13
CA VAL A 190 16.45 10.45 -1.96
C VAL A 190 17.70 10.08 -1.16
N GLY A 191 18.16 8.84 -1.25
CA GLY A 191 19.29 8.29 -0.51
C GLY A 191 18.98 7.96 0.95
N ALA A 192 19.96 7.39 1.64
CA ALA A 192 19.82 6.99 3.05
C ALA A 192 19.81 8.20 4.00
N ARG A 193 19.15 8.05 5.16
CA ARG A 193 19.16 9.04 6.23
C ARG A 193 20.59 9.32 6.72
N LYS A 194 20.85 10.54 7.11
CA LYS A 194 22.16 10.91 7.66
C LYS A 194 22.49 10.10 8.91
N GLY A 195 23.66 9.50 8.89
CA GLY A 195 24.14 8.65 9.98
C GLY A 195 23.58 7.24 9.98
N LYS A 196 22.78 6.83 9.00
CA LYS A 196 22.30 5.45 8.85
C LYS A 196 23.43 4.47 8.60
N TYR A 197 24.45 4.87 7.86
CA TYR A 197 25.64 4.06 7.61
C TYR A 197 26.88 4.77 8.17
N ASP A 198 27.83 3.99 8.71
CA ASP A 198 29.14 4.49 9.15
C ASP A 198 30.11 4.64 7.96
N ALA A 199 31.31 5.12 8.23
CA ALA A 199 32.34 5.32 7.19
C ALA A 199 32.79 4.01 6.52
N ALA A 200 32.59 2.86 7.16
CA ALA A 200 32.88 1.53 6.62
C ALA A 200 31.68 0.93 5.86
N GLY A 201 30.54 1.63 5.79
CA GLY A 201 29.32 1.18 5.15
C GLY A 201 28.43 0.27 6.02
N ASN A 202 28.73 0.10 7.30
CA ASN A 202 27.89 -0.70 8.17
C ASN A 202 26.66 0.08 8.60
N ALA A 203 25.52 -0.58 8.60
CA ALA A 203 24.28 0.01 9.02
C ALA A 203 24.23 0.24 10.54
N ARG A 204 23.73 1.42 10.94
CA ARG A 204 23.45 1.78 12.32
C ARG A 204 21.96 1.66 12.62
N ALA A 205 21.62 1.11 13.77
CA ALA A 205 20.23 1.04 14.22
C ALA A 205 19.69 2.45 14.50
N MET A 206 18.62 2.82 13.81
CA MET A 206 17.81 4.01 14.10
C MET A 206 16.52 3.53 14.75
N LYS A 207 16.44 3.70 16.07
CA LYS A 207 15.32 3.15 16.85
C LYS A 207 14.03 3.94 16.63
N PRO A 208 12.88 3.25 16.53
CA PRO A 208 11.56 3.89 16.54
C PRO A 208 11.37 4.66 17.85
N HIS A 209 10.63 5.78 17.78
CA HIS A 209 10.40 6.55 19.00
C HIS A 209 9.19 6.04 19.81
N ASN A 210 8.20 5.38 19.17
CA ASN A 210 6.97 4.98 19.84
C ASN A 210 6.34 3.70 19.26
N LEU A 211 6.75 2.56 19.81
CA LEU A 211 6.19 1.27 19.39
C LEU A 211 4.69 1.11 19.74
N THR A 212 4.17 1.87 20.72
CA THR A 212 2.73 1.86 21.03
C THR A 212 1.93 2.43 19.86
N PHE A 213 2.40 3.52 19.24
CA PHE A 213 1.78 4.07 18.04
C PHE A 213 1.91 3.12 16.85
N ALA A 214 3.09 2.52 16.65
CA ALA A 214 3.27 1.54 15.59
C ALA A 214 2.32 0.34 15.76
N THR A 215 2.11 -0.12 17.00
CA THR A 215 1.16 -1.21 17.30
C THR A 215 -0.28 -0.80 17.03
N LEU A 216 -0.69 0.40 17.46
CA LEU A 216 -2.03 0.92 17.18
C LEU A 216 -2.26 1.06 15.67
N GLY A 217 -1.28 1.61 14.94
CA GLY A 217 -1.32 1.73 13.48
C GLY A 217 -1.51 0.38 12.79
N THR A 218 -0.73 -0.63 13.20
CA THR A 218 -0.88 -2.00 12.68
C THR A 218 -2.26 -2.58 12.96
N ALA A 219 -2.81 -2.37 14.16
CA ALA A 219 -4.15 -2.87 14.52
C ALA A 219 -5.26 -2.20 13.67
N ILE A 220 -5.15 -0.90 13.42
CA ILE A 220 -6.08 -0.16 12.54
C ILE A 220 -5.97 -0.66 11.09
N LEU A 221 -4.74 -0.86 10.58
CA LEU A 221 -4.52 -1.43 9.25
C LEU A 221 -5.12 -2.83 9.12
N TRP A 222 -4.91 -3.68 10.12
CA TRP A 222 -5.48 -5.03 10.14
C TRP A 222 -7.01 -5.01 10.12
N MET A 223 -7.63 -4.15 10.93
CA MET A 223 -9.08 -3.97 10.90
C MET A 223 -9.55 -3.50 9.52
N GLY A 224 -8.88 -2.53 8.91
CA GLY A 224 -9.18 -2.03 7.57
C GLY A 224 -9.09 -3.10 6.47
N TRP A 225 -8.22 -4.11 6.67
CA TRP A 225 -8.09 -5.22 5.72
C TRP A 225 -9.33 -6.11 5.61
N PHE A 226 -10.20 -6.12 6.63
CA PHE A 226 -11.53 -6.74 6.55
C PHE A 226 -12.53 -5.95 5.70
N GLY A 227 -12.21 -4.71 5.34
CA GLY A 227 -12.85 -3.96 4.25
C GLY A 227 -12.13 -4.14 2.91
N PHE A 228 -10.78 -4.19 2.95
CA PHE A 228 -9.93 -4.24 1.77
C PHE A 228 -10.17 -5.52 0.95
N ASN A 229 -9.99 -6.69 1.55
CA ASN A 229 -10.12 -7.98 0.87
C ASN A 229 -11.58 -8.40 0.65
N PRO A 230 -12.42 -8.57 1.69
CA PRO A 230 -13.82 -8.98 1.47
C PRO A 230 -14.64 -7.95 0.70
N GLY A 231 -14.35 -6.64 0.84
CA GLY A 231 -15.01 -5.57 0.09
C GLY A 231 -14.78 -5.64 -1.42
N SER A 232 -13.65 -6.22 -1.85
CA SER A 232 -13.31 -6.41 -3.26
C SER A 232 -14.24 -7.37 -4.00
N THR A 233 -15.13 -8.09 -3.29
CA THR A 233 -16.25 -8.81 -3.91
C THR A 233 -17.20 -7.87 -4.66
N MET A 234 -17.27 -6.58 -4.30
CA MET A 234 -18.27 -5.61 -4.78
C MET A 234 -19.71 -6.13 -4.68
N SER A 235 -19.96 -7.07 -3.79
CA SER A 235 -21.24 -7.78 -3.58
C SER A 235 -21.32 -8.26 -2.14
N ALA A 236 -22.51 -8.23 -1.54
CA ALA A 236 -22.78 -8.72 -0.20
C ALA A 236 -23.10 -10.23 -0.17
N ASP A 237 -22.37 -11.02 -0.95
CA ASP A 237 -22.55 -12.46 -1.01
C ASP A 237 -21.86 -13.13 0.21
N ALA A 238 -22.66 -13.76 1.06
CA ALA A 238 -22.24 -14.24 2.37
C ALA A 238 -21.09 -15.26 2.32
N GLY A 239 -21.13 -16.22 1.37
CA GLY A 239 -20.12 -17.25 1.23
C GLY A 239 -18.73 -16.70 0.93
N PRO A 240 -18.55 -15.98 -0.19
CA PRO A 240 -17.27 -15.32 -0.53
C PRO A 240 -16.76 -14.39 0.58
N ILE A 241 -17.60 -13.53 1.15
CA ILE A 241 -17.21 -12.62 2.21
C ILE A 241 -16.64 -13.38 3.42
N ALA A 242 -17.36 -14.40 3.90
CA ALA A 242 -16.94 -15.19 5.06
C ALA A 242 -15.63 -15.93 4.77
N HIS A 243 -15.48 -16.52 3.59
CA HIS A 243 -14.25 -17.20 3.16
C HIS A 243 -13.06 -16.25 3.12
N ILE A 244 -13.20 -15.11 2.43
CA ILE A 244 -12.13 -14.11 2.27
C ILE A 244 -11.72 -13.50 3.61
N THR A 245 -12.68 -13.27 4.51
CA THR A 245 -12.41 -12.82 5.89
C THR A 245 -11.52 -13.82 6.62
N MET A 246 -11.82 -15.11 6.52
CA MET A 246 -11.03 -16.15 7.21
C MET A 246 -9.67 -16.38 6.59
N THR A 247 -9.53 -16.40 5.26
CA THR A 247 -8.23 -16.53 4.59
C THR A 247 -7.34 -15.33 4.91
N THR A 248 -7.90 -14.12 4.95
CA THR A 248 -7.21 -12.88 5.35
C THR A 248 -6.69 -12.96 6.80
N PHE A 249 -7.56 -13.39 7.73
CA PHE A 249 -7.18 -13.55 9.13
C PHE A 249 -6.09 -14.62 9.32
N LEU A 250 -6.27 -15.81 8.75
CA LEU A 250 -5.35 -16.93 8.91
C LEU A 250 -3.96 -16.63 8.33
N ALA A 251 -3.88 -15.95 7.18
CA ALA A 251 -2.60 -15.56 6.60
C ALA A 251 -1.87 -14.54 7.49
N SER A 252 -2.59 -13.56 8.04
CA SER A 252 -2.00 -12.54 8.90
C SER A 252 -1.42 -13.12 10.19
N VAL A 253 -2.15 -14.00 10.87
CA VAL A 253 -1.66 -14.62 12.13
C VAL A 253 -0.54 -15.62 11.89
N ALA A 254 -0.56 -16.36 10.77
CA ALA A 254 0.52 -17.27 10.39
C ALA A 254 1.82 -16.48 10.11
N SER A 255 1.71 -15.37 9.39
CA SER A 255 2.83 -14.49 9.07
C SER A 255 3.41 -13.80 10.31
N LEU A 256 2.56 -13.25 11.17
CA LEU A 256 2.94 -12.70 12.47
C LEU A 256 3.71 -13.73 13.29
N GLY A 257 3.19 -14.97 13.37
CA GLY A 257 3.82 -16.06 14.11
C GLY A 257 5.20 -16.42 13.57
N THR A 258 5.36 -16.60 12.26
CA THR A 258 6.65 -16.97 11.66
C THR A 258 7.69 -15.84 11.74
N ALA A 259 7.28 -14.57 11.57
CA ALA A 259 8.17 -13.43 11.76
C ALA A 259 8.63 -13.32 13.24
N MET A 260 7.72 -13.52 14.19
CA MET A 260 8.01 -13.55 15.61
C MET A 260 9.03 -14.66 15.95
N PHE A 261 8.78 -15.90 15.50
CA PHE A 261 9.67 -17.02 15.78
C PHE A 261 11.03 -16.87 15.10
N ALA A 262 11.08 -16.35 13.87
CA ALA A 262 12.33 -16.06 13.18
C ALA A 262 13.17 -15.01 13.93
N GLY A 263 12.53 -13.95 14.42
CA GLY A 263 13.17 -12.93 15.25
C GLY A 263 13.69 -13.50 16.57
N TRP A 264 12.84 -14.25 17.26
CA TRP A 264 13.22 -14.86 18.53
C TRP A 264 14.39 -15.86 18.37
N TRP A 265 14.32 -16.72 17.36
CA TRP A 265 15.39 -17.67 17.08
C TRP A 265 16.73 -17.00 16.78
N ARG A 266 16.71 -15.93 15.98
CA ARG A 266 17.91 -15.25 15.52
C ARG A 266 18.52 -14.33 16.58
N ASN A 267 17.68 -13.62 17.32
CA ASN A 267 18.09 -12.52 18.20
C ASN A 267 18.03 -12.88 19.70
N GLY A 268 17.47 -14.05 20.05
CA GLY A 268 17.28 -14.49 21.44
C GLY A 268 16.14 -13.78 22.17
N SER A 269 15.45 -12.86 21.52
CA SER A 269 14.30 -12.10 22.07
C SER A 269 13.25 -11.83 21.01
N VAL A 270 12.00 -11.66 21.44
CA VAL A 270 10.91 -11.26 20.57
C VAL A 270 11.05 -9.78 20.24
N ASP A 271 11.09 -9.47 18.95
CA ASP A 271 11.09 -8.09 18.44
C ASP A 271 9.70 -7.68 17.98
N LEU A 272 9.10 -6.69 18.66
CA LEU A 272 7.75 -6.23 18.34
C LEU A 272 7.65 -5.64 16.94
N GLY A 273 8.66 -4.89 16.48
CA GLY A 273 8.67 -4.32 15.13
C GLY A 273 8.56 -5.38 14.04
N SER A 274 9.33 -6.47 14.18
CA SER A 274 9.25 -7.63 13.28
C SER A 274 7.88 -8.33 13.32
N MET A 275 7.24 -8.41 14.50
CA MET A 275 5.88 -8.95 14.61
C MET A 275 4.85 -8.08 13.86
N LEU A 276 4.91 -6.76 14.03
CA LEU A 276 4.00 -5.83 13.39
C LEU A 276 4.13 -5.89 11.86
N ASN A 277 5.35 -5.82 11.35
CA ASN A 277 5.62 -5.94 9.92
C ASN A 277 5.28 -7.34 9.38
N GLY A 278 5.51 -8.40 10.17
CA GLY A 278 5.10 -9.75 9.85
C GLY A 278 3.58 -9.88 9.68
N CYS A 279 2.80 -9.28 10.58
CA CYS A 279 1.34 -9.23 10.45
C CYS A 279 0.92 -8.60 9.12
N LEU A 280 1.44 -7.41 8.83
CA LEU A 280 1.13 -6.68 7.58
C LEU A 280 1.59 -7.44 6.33
N ALA A 281 2.75 -8.10 6.38
CA ALA A 281 3.26 -8.91 5.28
C ALA A 281 2.32 -10.06 4.91
N GLY A 282 1.73 -10.73 5.90
CA GLY A 282 0.72 -11.77 5.68
C GLY A 282 -0.56 -11.23 5.05
N LEU A 283 -1.00 -10.05 5.48
CA LEU A 283 -2.15 -9.34 4.90
C LEU A 283 -1.89 -8.99 3.44
N VAL A 284 -0.72 -8.43 3.13
CA VAL A 284 -0.31 -8.12 1.75
C VAL A 284 -0.23 -9.37 0.88
N ALA A 285 0.39 -10.44 1.39
CA ALA A 285 0.60 -11.66 0.63
C ALA A 285 -0.71 -12.40 0.28
N ILE A 286 -1.73 -12.33 1.15
CA ILE A 286 -3.00 -13.00 0.87
C ILE A 286 -3.91 -12.20 -0.06
N THR A 287 -3.66 -10.91 -0.22
CA THR A 287 -4.56 -9.94 -0.89
C THR A 287 -4.89 -10.33 -2.33
N ALA A 288 -3.93 -10.86 -3.12
CA ALA A 288 -4.18 -11.29 -4.50
C ALA A 288 -5.04 -12.56 -4.59
N GLY A 289 -4.91 -13.47 -3.63
CA GLY A 289 -5.49 -14.80 -3.70
C GLY A 289 -6.52 -15.13 -2.61
N CYS A 290 -6.94 -14.14 -1.82
CA CYS A 290 -7.80 -14.39 -0.65
C CYS A 290 -9.14 -15.08 -0.99
N ASN A 291 -9.65 -14.90 -2.21
CA ASN A 291 -10.83 -15.57 -2.74
C ASN A 291 -10.53 -16.95 -3.36
N ALA A 292 -9.27 -17.19 -3.75
CA ALA A 292 -8.89 -18.29 -4.64
C ALA A 292 -8.14 -19.43 -3.95
N VAL A 293 -7.81 -19.30 -2.65
CA VAL A 293 -7.02 -20.29 -1.92
C VAL A 293 -7.82 -20.94 -0.78
N SER A 294 -7.47 -22.17 -0.42
CA SER A 294 -8.05 -22.82 0.76
C SER A 294 -7.51 -22.18 2.06
N MET A 295 -8.15 -22.52 3.22
CA MET A 295 -7.66 -22.09 4.54
C MET A 295 -6.23 -22.55 4.81
N PHE A 296 -5.88 -23.79 4.42
CA PHE A 296 -4.51 -24.30 4.53
C PHE A 296 -3.54 -23.55 3.61
N GLY A 297 -3.98 -23.22 2.39
CA GLY A 297 -3.22 -22.37 1.46
C GLY A 297 -2.94 -21.00 2.04
N ALA A 298 -3.94 -20.37 2.66
CA ALA A 298 -3.79 -19.07 3.32
C ALA A 298 -2.76 -19.11 4.47
N ILE A 299 -2.78 -20.15 5.32
CA ILE A 299 -1.78 -20.37 6.38
C ILE A 299 -0.38 -20.53 5.77
N GLY A 300 -0.24 -21.34 4.71
CA GLY A 300 1.05 -21.54 4.03
C GLY A 300 1.59 -20.27 3.41
N ILE A 301 0.76 -19.50 2.71
CA ILE A 301 1.12 -18.21 2.10
C ILE A 301 1.58 -17.22 3.19
N GLY A 302 0.82 -17.10 4.28
CA GLY A 302 1.15 -16.24 5.39
C GLY A 302 2.43 -16.67 6.10
N ALA A 303 2.62 -17.95 6.37
CA ALA A 303 3.83 -18.45 7.02
C ALA A 303 5.11 -18.11 6.22
N ILE A 304 5.07 -18.25 4.89
CA ILE A 304 6.18 -17.86 4.02
C ILE A 304 6.36 -16.35 4.02
N ALA A 305 5.26 -15.58 3.99
CA ALA A 305 5.30 -14.12 4.00
C ALA A 305 6.03 -13.55 5.22
N GLY A 306 5.80 -14.09 6.42
CA GLY A 306 6.49 -13.66 7.64
C GLY A 306 7.99 -13.91 7.59
N LEU A 307 8.41 -15.06 7.04
CA LEU A 307 9.83 -15.37 6.84
C LEU A 307 10.45 -14.43 5.80
N LEU A 308 9.79 -14.22 4.66
CA LEU A 308 10.25 -13.29 3.63
C LEU A 308 10.38 -11.86 4.17
N CYS A 309 9.41 -11.38 4.94
CA CYS A 309 9.46 -10.06 5.57
C CYS A 309 10.67 -9.94 6.50
N PHE A 310 10.88 -10.91 7.39
CA PHE A 310 11.98 -10.89 8.35
C PHE A 310 13.35 -10.94 7.69
N TYR A 311 13.54 -11.81 6.69
CA TYR A 311 14.86 -12.01 6.08
C TYR A 311 15.18 -11.00 4.98
N SER A 312 14.19 -10.37 4.33
CA SER A 312 14.43 -9.35 3.30
C SER A 312 14.86 -7.99 3.87
N ALA A 313 14.40 -7.60 5.05
CA ALA A 313 14.76 -6.32 5.65
C ALA A 313 16.29 -6.12 5.80
N PRO A 314 17.06 -7.06 6.37
CA PRO A 314 18.52 -6.94 6.42
C PRO A 314 19.20 -7.04 5.04
N ILE A 315 18.53 -7.58 4.01
CA ILE A 315 19.08 -7.58 2.64
C ILE A 315 19.03 -6.16 2.07
N PHE A 316 17.90 -5.45 2.18
CA PHE A 316 17.81 -4.05 1.76
C PHE A 316 18.81 -3.17 2.51
N GLU A 317 18.97 -3.38 3.81
CA GLU A 317 19.95 -2.66 4.61
C GLU A 317 21.40 -2.87 4.11
N LYS A 318 21.78 -4.12 3.76
CA LYS A 318 23.09 -4.44 3.16
C LYS A 318 23.27 -3.84 1.76
N LEU A 319 22.19 -3.66 1.01
CA LEU A 319 22.18 -2.99 -0.29
C LEU A 319 22.19 -1.46 -0.17
N HIS A 320 22.33 -0.91 1.03
CA HIS A 320 22.30 0.52 1.34
C HIS A 320 20.96 1.20 0.99
N VAL A 321 19.87 0.43 0.97
CA VAL A 321 18.51 0.95 0.86
C VAL A 321 17.97 1.15 2.28
N ASP A 322 17.82 2.42 2.68
CA ASP A 322 17.35 2.79 4.01
C ASP A 322 15.82 2.86 4.04
N ASP A 323 15.23 1.91 4.74
CA ASP A 323 13.78 1.75 4.91
C ASP A 323 13.39 1.98 6.38
N PRO A 324 12.87 3.17 6.73
CA PRO A 324 12.54 3.51 8.11
C PRO A 324 11.47 2.63 8.76
N VAL A 325 10.51 2.15 7.98
CA VAL A 325 9.31 1.47 8.50
C VAL A 325 9.20 0.01 8.05
N GLY A 326 10.08 -0.46 7.16
CA GLY A 326 10.03 -1.81 6.61
C GLY A 326 9.08 -1.98 5.43
N ALA A 327 8.73 -0.88 4.74
CA ALA A 327 7.76 -0.87 3.65
C ALA A 327 8.13 -1.81 2.49
N LEU A 328 9.42 -1.92 2.14
CA LEU A 328 9.86 -2.80 1.05
C LEU A 328 9.65 -4.27 1.37
N SER A 329 9.98 -4.68 2.60
CA SER A 329 9.79 -6.06 3.03
C SER A 329 8.30 -6.43 3.12
N VAL A 330 7.47 -5.50 3.56
CA VAL A 330 6.01 -5.69 3.68
C VAL A 330 5.34 -5.63 2.33
N HIS A 331 5.52 -4.55 1.55
CA HIS A 331 4.69 -4.29 0.37
C HIS A 331 5.33 -4.78 -0.94
N LEU A 332 6.64 -4.58 -1.15
CA LEU A 332 7.28 -5.02 -2.39
C LEU A 332 7.48 -6.53 -2.40
N VAL A 333 8.21 -7.07 -1.42
CA VAL A 333 8.56 -8.49 -1.39
C VAL A 333 7.30 -9.35 -1.23
N ASN A 334 6.42 -8.99 -0.31
CA ASN A 334 5.21 -9.78 -0.07
C ASN A 334 4.07 -9.48 -1.04
N GLY A 335 4.07 -8.35 -1.74
CA GLY A 335 3.18 -8.12 -2.88
C GLY A 335 3.53 -9.03 -4.07
N ILE A 336 4.82 -9.17 -4.39
CA ILE A 336 5.32 -10.12 -5.40
C ILE A 336 4.99 -11.54 -4.97
N TRP A 337 5.34 -11.92 -3.74
CA TRP A 337 5.06 -13.26 -3.20
C TRP A 337 3.58 -13.60 -3.27
N GLY A 338 2.69 -12.72 -2.79
CA GLY A 338 1.25 -12.95 -2.77
C GLY A 338 0.67 -13.20 -4.14
N THR A 339 1.12 -12.45 -5.14
CA THR A 339 0.70 -12.64 -6.53
C THR A 339 1.21 -13.95 -7.12
N VAL A 340 2.48 -14.29 -6.90
CA VAL A 340 3.05 -15.58 -7.33
C VAL A 340 2.36 -16.75 -6.63
N ALA A 341 2.01 -16.56 -5.34
CA ALA A 341 1.33 -17.56 -4.53
C ALA A 341 -0.05 -17.95 -5.10
N VAL A 342 -0.76 -17.06 -5.79
CA VAL A 342 -1.99 -17.44 -6.52
C VAL A 342 -1.70 -18.52 -7.55
N GLY A 343 -0.64 -18.37 -8.35
CA GLY A 343 -0.22 -19.34 -9.33
C GLY A 343 0.17 -20.72 -8.75
N LEU A 344 0.51 -20.75 -7.47
CA LEU A 344 0.89 -21.98 -6.76
C LEU A 344 -0.29 -22.58 -5.99
N PHE A 345 -1.02 -21.79 -5.21
CA PHE A 345 -1.95 -22.22 -4.16
C PHE A 345 -3.43 -22.06 -4.51
N ALA A 346 -3.78 -21.44 -5.65
CA ALA A 346 -5.18 -21.33 -6.05
C ALA A 346 -5.83 -22.70 -6.18
N THR A 347 -7.10 -22.83 -5.77
CA THR A 347 -7.89 -24.05 -5.92
C THR A 347 -9.37 -23.75 -6.03
N SER A 348 -10.01 -24.24 -7.08
CA SER A 348 -11.45 -24.15 -7.31
C SER A 348 -12.25 -25.07 -6.39
N ALA A 349 -11.63 -26.14 -5.86
CA ALA A 349 -12.29 -27.14 -5.04
C ALA A 349 -12.63 -26.68 -3.61
N ALA A 350 -11.90 -25.71 -3.07
CA ALA A 350 -12.05 -25.28 -1.67
C ALA A 350 -12.09 -23.75 -1.53
N SER A 351 -12.40 -23.02 -2.61
CA SER A 351 -12.40 -21.55 -2.65
C SER A 351 -13.48 -21.04 -3.61
N PHE A 352 -13.53 -19.74 -3.77
CA PHE A 352 -14.36 -19.03 -4.75
C PHE A 352 -13.57 -18.56 -5.98
N GLY A 353 -12.37 -19.10 -6.20
CA GLY A 353 -11.53 -18.85 -7.38
C GLY A 353 -11.94 -19.72 -8.57
N ALA A 354 -11.59 -19.26 -9.78
CA ALA A 354 -11.96 -19.94 -11.03
C ALA A 354 -10.91 -20.92 -11.55
N PHE A 355 -9.68 -20.90 -10.99
CA PHE A 355 -8.52 -21.62 -11.52
C PHE A 355 -7.83 -22.44 -10.42
N ASP A 356 -7.23 -23.55 -10.82
CA ASP A 356 -6.33 -24.31 -9.97
C ASP A 356 -4.87 -23.90 -10.24
N GLY A 357 -4.09 -23.73 -9.18
CA GLY A 357 -2.67 -23.46 -9.22
C GLY A 357 -1.83 -24.72 -9.40
N LEU A 358 -0.53 -24.54 -9.49
CA LEU A 358 0.43 -25.62 -9.72
C LEU A 358 0.31 -26.76 -8.71
N LEU A 359 0.14 -26.43 -7.41
CA LEU A 359 0.05 -27.43 -6.33
C LEU A 359 -1.27 -28.23 -6.31
N TYR A 360 -2.26 -27.76 -7.04
CA TYR A 360 -3.58 -28.40 -7.16
C TYR A 360 -3.87 -28.95 -8.55
N GLY A 361 -2.82 -29.15 -9.36
CA GLY A 361 -2.94 -29.81 -10.66
C GLY A 361 -3.29 -28.89 -11.84
N GLY A 362 -3.34 -27.56 -11.65
CA GLY A 362 -3.62 -26.57 -12.69
C GLY A 362 -2.47 -26.34 -13.69
N GLY A 363 -1.32 -26.98 -13.47
CA GLY A 363 -0.14 -26.82 -14.34
C GLY A 363 0.51 -25.43 -14.21
N MET A 364 1.33 -25.09 -15.20
CA MET A 364 2.14 -23.84 -15.19
C MET A 364 1.40 -22.62 -15.72
N ALA A 365 0.23 -22.77 -16.32
CA ALA A 365 -0.40 -21.69 -17.09
C ALA A 365 -0.78 -20.49 -16.21
N LEU A 366 -1.43 -20.73 -15.07
CA LEU A 366 -1.75 -19.66 -14.12
C LEU A 366 -0.49 -19.03 -13.53
N LEU A 367 0.50 -19.83 -13.11
CA LEU A 367 1.75 -19.33 -12.57
C LEU A 367 2.50 -18.45 -13.59
N ALA A 368 2.54 -18.85 -14.86
CA ALA A 368 3.15 -18.05 -15.93
C ALA A 368 2.41 -16.71 -16.11
N SER A 369 1.08 -16.69 -16.06
CA SER A 369 0.30 -15.45 -16.09
C SER A 369 0.64 -14.54 -14.90
N GLN A 370 0.73 -15.07 -13.68
CA GLN A 370 1.09 -14.32 -12.48
C GLN A 370 2.51 -13.72 -12.59
N ILE A 371 3.49 -14.50 -13.05
CA ILE A 371 4.85 -14.00 -13.27
C ILE A 371 4.85 -12.89 -14.34
N THR A 372 4.12 -13.08 -15.44
CA THR A 372 3.99 -12.07 -16.50
C THR A 372 3.47 -10.76 -15.97
N GLY A 373 2.40 -10.78 -15.17
CA GLY A 373 1.82 -9.58 -14.56
C GLY A 373 2.78 -8.91 -13.57
N VAL A 374 3.41 -9.67 -12.67
CA VAL A 374 4.41 -9.14 -11.72
C VAL A 374 5.54 -8.44 -12.45
N VAL A 375 6.09 -9.05 -13.51
CA VAL A 375 7.19 -8.47 -14.29
C VAL A 375 6.75 -7.23 -15.07
N ALA A 376 5.59 -7.30 -15.73
CA ALA A 376 5.07 -6.18 -16.54
C ALA A 376 4.76 -4.96 -15.66
N VAL A 377 4.03 -5.15 -14.56
CA VAL A 377 3.68 -4.08 -13.61
C VAL A 377 4.93 -3.54 -12.93
N GLY A 378 5.84 -4.42 -12.50
CA GLY A 378 7.10 -4.02 -11.86
C GLY A 378 7.98 -3.18 -12.78
N ALA A 379 8.20 -3.63 -14.02
CA ALA A 379 9.01 -2.90 -15.01
C ALA A 379 8.41 -1.52 -15.33
N PHE A 380 7.10 -1.45 -15.56
CA PHE A 380 6.39 -0.18 -15.80
C PHE A 380 6.49 0.76 -14.60
N THR A 381 6.25 0.24 -13.39
CA THR A 381 6.29 1.05 -12.18
C THR A 381 7.69 1.59 -11.90
N VAL A 382 8.73 0.77 -12.05
CA VAL A 382 10.11 1.22 -11.88
C VAL A 382 10.44 2.30 -12.91
N ALA A 383 10.18 2.07 -14.19
CA ALA A 383 10.48 3.04 -15.25
C ALA A 383 9.69 4.34 -15.04
N GLY A 384 8.40 4.27 -14.82
CA GLY A 384 7.52 5.42 -14.63
C GLY A 384 7.84 6.20 -13.36
N SER A 385 8.09 5.52 -12.25
CA SER A 385 8.45 6.19 -10.99
C SER A 385 9.82 6.86 -11.06
N CYS A 386 10.82 6.29 -11.76
CA CYS A 386 12.09 6.97 -12.01
C CYS A 386 11.87 8.29 -12.76
N VAL A 387 11.05 8.28 -13.82
CA VAL A 387 10.70 9.51 -14.57
C VAL A 387 9.99 10.52 -13.63
N PHE A 388 9.04 10.06 -12.82
CA PHE A 388 8.29 10.93 -11.92
C PHE A 388 9.14 11.48 -10.77
N TRP A 389 10.07 10.72 -10.23
CA TRP A 389 11.05 11.24 -9.29
C TRP A 389 11.96 12.29 -9.90
N TYR A 390 12.39 12.09 -11.14
CA TYR A 390 13.18 13.08 -11.87
C TYR A 390 12.40 14.37 -12.13
N ILE A 391 11.14 14.27 -12.58
CA ILE A 391 10.24 15.43 -12.75
C ILE A 391 10.05 16.15 -11.41
N THR A 392 9.74 15.41 -10.35
CA THR A 392 9.54 15.96 -9.01
C THR A 392 10.79 16.70 -8.53
N GLN A 393 11.97 16.08 -8.65
CA GLN A 393 13.23 16.71 -8.27
C GLN A 393 13.47 18.04 -9.01
N THR A 394 13.12 18.07 -10.29
CA THR A 394 13.29 19.27 -11.13
C THR A 394 12.31 20.37 -10.73
N VAL A 395 11.03 20.03 -10.54
CA VAL A 395 9.95 20.97 -10.21
C VAL A 395 10.16 21.62 -8.84
N VAL A 396 10.57 20.84 -7.82
CA VAL A 396 10.71 21.32 -6.44
C VAL A 396 12.14 21.76 -6.08
N GLY A 397 13.07 21.71 -7.02
CA GLY A 397 14.48 22.07 -6.76
C GLY A 397 15.17 21.12 -5.77
N GLY A 398 15.01 19.80 -5.96
CA GLY A 398 15.60 18.76 -5.11
C GLY A 398 14.59 18.09 -4.18
N LEU A 399 14.76 16.78 -3.96
CA LEU A 399 13.81 15.95 -3.18
C LEU A 399 14.04 16.07 -1.67
N ARG A 400 15.30 16.22 -1.25
CA ARG A 400 15.73 16.10 0.14
C ARG A 400 15.72 17.45 0.86
N VAL A 401 15.35 17.43 2.13
CA VAL A 401 15.47 18.58 3.03
C VAL A 401 16.95 18.96 3.22
N SER A 402 17.22 20.15 3.82
CA SER A 402 18.58 20.55 4.14
C SER A 402 19.24 19.58 5.11
N ALA A 403 20.57 19.53 5.06
CA ALA A 403 21.36 18.70 5.97
C ALA A 403 21.12 19.05 7.45
N VAL A 404 20.87 20.31 7.74
CA VAL A 404 20.59 20.82 9.09
C VAL A 404 19.20 20.37 9.52
N SER A 405 18.16 20.60 8.70
CA SER A 405 16.79 20.17 9.00
C SER A 405 16.69 18.68 9.26
N GLU A 406 17.44 17.85 8.51
CA GLU A 406 17.40 16.40 8.71
C GLU A 406 18.00 15.96 10.05
N VAL A 407 19.02 16.67 10.56
CA VAL A 407 19.67 16.35 11.85
C VAL A 407 18.89 16.95 13.02
N GLU A 408 18.42 18.18 12.89
CA GLU A 408 17.68 18.87 13.95
C GLU A 408 16.22 18.44 14.06
N GLY A 409 15.66 17.91 12.97
CA GLY A 409 14.26 17.48 12.84
C GLY A 409 13.55 18.17 11.68
N VAL A 410 12.96 17.38 10.80
CA VAL A 410 12.23 17.86 9.61
C VAL A 410 11.00 18.67 9.99
N ASP A 411 10.39 18.35 11.13
CA ASP A 411 9.12 18.94 11.61
C ASP A 411 9.21 20.46 11.69
N LEU A 412 10.27 20.98 12.32
CA LEU A 412 10.44 22.44 12.48
C LEU A 412 10.71 23.12 11.14
N GLY A 413 11.54 22.52 10.28
CA GLY A 413 11.94 23.10 9.01
C GLY A 413 10.82 23.15 7.96
N GLU A 414 9.98 22.12 7.91
CA GLU A 414 8.90 21.99 6.92
C GLU A 414 7.55 22.52 7.43
N HIS A 415 7.28 22.44 8.75
CA HIS A 415 5.96 22.72 9.33
C HIS A 415 5.96 23.78 10.43
N GLY A 416 7.11 24.28 10.86
CA GLY A 416 7.22 25.29 11.91
C GLY A 416 6.83 24.82 13.32
N SER A 417 6.59 23.51 13.51
CA SER A 417 6.15 22.95 14.80
C SER A 417 6.59 21.51 14.95
N PHE A 418 6.78 21.08 16.21
CA PHE A 418 6.97 19.65 16.53
C PHE A 418 5.63 19.00 16.90
N ALA A 419 5.53 17.68 16.70
CA ALA A 419 4.38 16.88 17.17
C ALA A 419 4.30 16.81 18.70
N TYR A 420 5.43 16.91 19.38
CA TYR A 420 5.55 16.88 20.84
C TYR A 420 6.25 18.14 21.32
N VAL A 421 5.65 18.81 22.31
CA VAL A 421 6.24 19.98 22.96
C VAL A 421 6.61 19.57 24.38
N PHE A 422 7.91 19.58 24.69
CA PHE A 422 8.43 19.38 26.04
C PHE A 422 8.78 20.75 26.64
N ASP A 423 8.63 20.93 27.96
CA ASP A 423 8.87 22.22 28.64
C ASP A 423 10.23 22.83 28.30
N ASN A 424 11.27 22.02 28.12
CA ASN A 424 12.61 22.46 27.73
C ASN A 424 12.67 23.00 26.28
N ASP A 425 11.79 22.58 25.40
CA ASP A 425 11.72 23.06 24.01
C ASP A 425 11.07 24.45 23.94
N MET A 426 10.19 24.79 24.88
CA MET A 426 9.57 26.13 25.01
C MET A 426 10.62 27.17 25.40
N VAL A 427 11.55 26.85 26.30
CA VAL A 427 12.60 27.76 26.74
C VAL A 427 13.61 28.01 25.60
N ALA A 428 14.00 26.98 24.86
CA ALA A 428 14.95 27.11 23.74
C ALA A 428 14.39 27.95 22.57
N ASN A 429 13.09 27.81 22.27
CA ASN A 429 12.41 28.59 21.22
C ASN A 429 12.14 30.03 21.66
N GLY A 430 11.87 30.31 22.93
CA GLY A 430 11.75 31.66 23.50
C GLY A 430 13.06 32.46 23.35
N HIS A 431 14.20 31.85 23.59
CA HIS A 431 15.51 32.48 23.40
C HIS A 431 15.86 32.76 21.92
N LYS A 432 15.46 31.85 20.99
CA LYS A 432 15.70 32.10 19.55
C LYS A 432 14.80 33.21 19.00
N LEU A 433 13.57 33.32 19.46
CA LEU A 433 12.66 34.39 19.07
C LEU A 433 13.10 35.75 19.63
N GLN A 434 13.60 35.84 20.87
CA GLN A 434 14.16 37.05 21.42
C GLN A 434 15.41 37.52 20.67
N ASN A 435 16.34 36.64 20.33
CA ASN A 435 17.55 36.96 19.58
C ASN A 435 17.31 37.31 18.08
N SER A 436 16.13 37.03 17.54
CA SER A 436 15.73 37.42 16.19
C SER A 436 14.96 38.74 16.14
N MET A 437 14.60 39.32 17.29
CA MET A 437 13.89 40.58 17.44
C MET A 437 14.80 41.71 17.96
N GLU A 438 16.04 41.39 18.39
CA GLU A 438 17.17 42.31 18.60
C GLU A 438 18.06 42.39 17.36
#